data_9840c40f2def9564daa65b99a1138b65
#
_entry.id   9840c40f2def9564daa65b99a1138b65
#
_cell.length_a   1.000
_cell.length_b   1.000
_cell.length_c   1.000
_cell.angle_alpha   90.00
_cell.angle_beta   90.00
_cell.angle_gamma   90.00
#
_symmetry.space_group_name_H-M   'P 1'
#
loop_
_entity.id
_entity.type
_entity.pdbx_description
1 polymer ?
#
loop_
_entity_poly.entity_id
_entity_poly.type
_entity_poly.pdbx_seq_one_letter_code
_entity_poly.pdbx_strand_id
1 'polypeptide(L)'
;MEYDAQVFKMKANKKARNVWMALSLILSLSYTSDTAKGLHTLPYYAMFMAVCWIPFLFGVVVLRLQGAATQYYKFIVAVGYGVFYAFVVCTSESILSFMYIFPLTSMLVLFKDRTYMVQCGIGTLVISIASSVHKFMNGMNSASNVNDYTLQASCIILCYCLLYTSPSPRDP
;
A
#
# COMPACT_ATOMS: atom_id res chain seq x y z
N MET A 1 19.62 -24.94 -2.90
CA MET A 1 18.29 -24.60 -2.38
C MET A 1 18.30 -23.40 -1.42
N GLU A 2 19.08 -23.42 -0.33
CA GLU A 2 19.09 -22.27 0.63
C GLU A 2 19.70 -21.00 0.04
N TYR A 3 20.77 -21.13 -0.71
CA TYR A 3 21.42 -20.03 -1.44
C TYR A 3 20.47 -19.35 -2.43
N ASP A 4 19.72 -20.13 -3.20
CA ASP A 4 18.77 -19.58 -4.18
C ASP A 4 17.62 -18.84 -3.50
N ALA A 5 17.14 -19.35 -2.35
CA ALA A 5 16.13 -18.69 -1.55
C ALA A 5 16.60 -17.35 -0.97
N GLN A 6 17.84 -17.25 -0.53
CA GLN A 6 18.43 -15.99 -0.05
C GLN A 6 18.61 -14.97 -1.18
N VAL A 7 19.11 -15.42 -2.34
CA VAL A 7 19.25 -14.56 -3.53
C VAL A 7 17.90 -14.05 -3.99
N PHE A 8 16.86 -14.90 -3.97
CA PHE A 8 15.50 -14.48 -4.31
C PHE A 8 14.98 -13.40 -3.35
N LYS A 9 15.07 -13.63 -2.01
CA LYS A 9 14.66 -12.65 -0.99
C LYS A 9 15.38 -11.32 -1.16
N MET A 10 16.69 -11.34 -1.38
CA MET A 10 17.47 -10.14 -1.63
C MET A 10 17.00 -9.37 -2.86
N LYS A 11 16.72 -10.05 -3.97
CA LYS A 11 16.21 -9.43 -5.20
C LYS A 11 14.82 -8.85 -4.99
N ALA A 12 13.93 -9.58 -4.32
CA ALA A 12 12.57 -9.12 -4.01
C ALA A 12 12.59 -7.87 -3.13
N ASN A 13 13.36 -7.88 -2.04
CA ASN A 13 13.49 -6.74 -1.13
C ASN A 13 14.07 -5.49 -1.84
N LYS A 14 15.12 -5.65 -2.65
CA LYS A 14 15.70 -4.54 -3.42
C LYS A 14 14.68 -3.96 -4.41
N LYS A 15 13.93 -4.81 -5.11
CA LYS A 15 12.94 -4.39 -6.08
C LYS A 15 11.77 -3.68 -5.40
N ALA A 16 11.24 -4.23 -4.30
CA ALA A 16 10.18 -3.62 -3.51
C ALA A 16 10.61 -2.25 -2.95
N ARG A 17 11.84 -2.13 -2.42
CA ARG A 17 12.40 -0.85 -1.98
C ARG A 17 12.43 0.19 -3.10
N ASN A 18 12.91 -0.19 -4.29
CA ASN A 18 13.03 0.74 -5.40
C ASN A 18 11.65 1.21 -5.90
N VAL A 19 10.66 0.30 -5.98
CA VAL A 19 9.28 0.62 -6.32
C VAL A 19 8.67 1.55 -5.28
N TRP A 20 8.86 1.26 -3.99
CA TRP A 20 8.34 2.11 -2.90
C TRP A 20 8.99 3.49 -2.91
N MET A 21 10.30 3.58 -3.13
CA MET A 21 10.99 4.86 -3.28
C MET A 21 10.45 5.68 -4.45
N ALA A 22 10.31 5.07 -5.64
CA ALA A 22 9.77 5.77 -6.81
C ALA A 22 8.35 6.28 -6.56
N LEU A 23 7.49 5.45 -5.95
CA LEU A 23 6.14 5.84 -5.57
C LEU A 23 6.15 7.02 -4.58
N SER A 24 6.96 6.95 -3.52
CA SER A 24 7.06 8.02 -2.53
C SER A 24 7.52 9.33 -3.14
N LEU A 25 8.46 9.30 -4.10
CA LEU A 25 8.91 10.48 -4.83
C LEU A 25 7.79 11.08 -5.70
N ILE A 26 7.10 10.25 -6.48
CA ILE A 26 5.99 10.71 -7.35
C ILE A 26 4.89 11.33 -6.51
N LEU A 27 4.50 10.70 -5.42
CA LEU A 27 3.47 11.20 -4.53
C LEU A 27 3.89 12.48 -3.81
N SER A 28 5.16 12.58 -3.37
CA SER A 28 5.68 13.80 -2.77
C SER A 28 5.62 14.99 -3.75
N LEU A 29 5.98 14.78 -5.00
CA LEU A 29 5.90 15.81 -6.03
C LEU A 29 4.45 16.25 -6.30
N SER A 30 3.51 15.30 -6.40
CA SER A 30 2.09 15.56 -6.59
C SER A 30 1.52 16.40 -5.44
N TYR A 31 1.69 15.94 -4.20
CA TYR A 31 1.16 16.63 -3.03
C TYR A 31 1.84 17.98 -2.76
N THR A 32 3.13 18.13 -3.10
CA THR A 32 3.81 19.43 -3.07
C THR A 32 3.17 20.41 -4.05
N SER A 33 2.88 19.96 -5.28
CA SER A 33 2.20 20.78 -6.28
C SER A 33 0.79 21.18 -5.81
N ASP A 34 0.04 20.25 -5.24
CA ASP A 34 -1.32 20.49 -4.79
C ASP A 34 -1.36 21.42 -3.56
N THR A 35 -0.39 21.30 -2.67
CA THR A 35 -0.22 22.23 -1.54
C THR A 35 0.16 23.63 -2.03
N ALA A 36 1.03 23.75 -3.02
CA ALA A 36 1.40 25.04 -3.62
C ALA A 36 0.20 25.73 -4.31
N LYS A 37 -0.77 24.96 -4.81
CA LYS A 37 -2.03 25.48 -5.35
C LYS A 37 -3.08 25.80 -4.26
N GLY A 38 -2.76 25.56 -3.00
CA GLY A 38 -3.68 25.81 -1.88
C GLY A 38 -4.76 24.73 -1.68
N LEU A 39 -4.65 23.59 -2.34
CA LEU A 39 -5.61 22.47 -2.21
C LEU A 39 -5.46 21.72 -0.89
N HIS A 40 -4.27 21.76 -0.28
CA HIS A 40 -4.00 21.14 1.00
C HIS A 40 -3.39 22.13 1.99
N THR A 41 -3.74 21.99 3.25
CA THR A 41 -3.13 22.77 4.33
C THR A 41 -1.72 22.29 4.63
N LEU A 42 -0.84 23.18 5.09
CA LEU A 42 0.53 22.84 5.44
C LEU A 42 0.64 21.73 6.52
N PRO A 43 -0.19 21.70 7.60
CA PRO A 43 -0.18 20.60 8.55
C PRO A 43 -0.56 19.24 7.92
N TYR A 44 -1.55 19.23 7.03
CA TYR A 44 -1.92 18.01 6.30
C TYR A 44 -0.77 17.48 5.43
N TYR A 45 -0.12 18.38 4.70
CA TYR A 45 1.05 18.04 3.89
C TYR A 45 2.20 17.48 4.75
N ALA A 46 2.48 18.09 5.90
CA ALA A 46 3.52 17.60 6.81
C ALA A 46 3.19 16.19 7.34
N MET A 47 1.94 15.92 7.73
CA MET A 47 1.50 14.58 8.12
C MET A 47 1.62 13.58 6.98
N PHE A 48 1.18 13.95 5.78
CA PHE A 48 1.32 13.10 4.59
C PHE A 48 2.77 12.72 4.35
N MET A 49 3.69 13.69 4.36
CA MET A 49 5.13 13.45 4.17
C MET A 49 5.70 12.54 5.27
N ALA A 50 5.31 12.72 6.52
CA ALA A 50 5.74 11.87 7.62
C ALA A 50 5.27 10.41 7.43
N VAL A 51 3.99 10.21 7.12
CA VAL A 51 3.42 8.85 6.92
C VAL A 51 3.98 8.18 5.67
N CYS A 52 4.34 8.96 4.65
CA CYS A 52 4.93 8.41 3.42
C CYS A 52 6.40 8.00 3.61
N TRP A 53 7.21 8.85 4.28
CA TRP A 53 8.66 8.67 4.32
C TRP A 53 9.17 7.93 5.56
N ILE A 54 8.56 8.10 6.74
CA ILE A 54 9.06 7.47 7.98
C ILE A 54 9.09 5.93 7.85
N PRO A 55 8.01 5.25 7.42
CA PRO A 55 8.04 3.80 7.27
C PRO A 55 9.03 3.33 6.20
N PHE A 56 9.15 4.07 5.10
CA PHE A 56 10.11 3.78 4.04
C PHE A 56 11.55 3.85 4.56
N LEU A 57 11.92 4.95 5.24
CA LEU A 57 13.26 5.14 5.81
C LEU A 57 13.57 4.06 6.86
N PHE A 58 12.59 3.74 7.71
CA PHE A 58 12.73 2.63 8.66
C PHE A 58 13.02 1.31 7.94
N GLY A 59 12.31 1.00 6.86
CA GLY A 59 12.57 -0.17 6.03
C GLY A 59 13.98 -0.19 5.43
N VAL A 60 14.47 0.96 4.96
CA VAL A 60 15.84 1.09 4.45
C VAL A 60 16.88 0.83 5.53
N VAL A 61 16.66 1.36 6.75
CA VAL A 61 17.55 1.13 7.90
C VAL A 61 17.60 -0.36 8.25
N VAL A 62 16.46 -1.04 8.31
CA VAL A 62 16.41 -2.48 8.59
C VAL A 62 17.15 -3.30 7.52
N LEU A 63 17.00 -2.95 6.23
CA LEU A 63 17.76 -3.60 5.16
C LEU A 63 19.26 -3.39 5.29
N ARG A 64 19.71 -2.27 5.83
CA ARG A 64 21.15 -2.01 6.06
C ARG A 64 21.68 -2.77 7.28
N LEU A 65 20.90 -2.84 8.36
CA LEU A 65 21.35 -3.47 9.62
C LEU A 65 21.26 -5.00 9.57
N GLN A 66 20.20 -5.55 8.99
CA GLN A 66 19.92 -7.00 8.98
C GLN A 66 20.33 -7.67 7.66
N GLY A 67 20.78 -6.88 6.68
CA GLY A 67 21.14 -7.38 5.36
C GLY A 67 19.96 -7.44 4.39
N ALA A 68 20.28 -7.43 3.10
CA ALA A 68 19.30 -7.32 2.03
C ALA A 68 18.37 -8.55 1.87
N ALA A 69 18.71 -9.70 2.47
CA ALA A 69 17.93 -10.94 2.41
C ALA A 69 16.98 -11.12 3.61
N THR A 70 16.85 -10.11 4.49
CA THR A 70 15.99 -10.21 5.69
C THR A 70 14.54 -10.49 5.32
N GLN A 71 13.88 -11.37 6.09
CA GLN A 71 12.46 -11.66 5.93
C GLN A 71 11.54 -10.61 6.59
N TYR A 72 12.07 -9.76 7.46
CA TYR A 72 11.29 -8.73 8.15
C TYR A 72 10.86 -7.60 7.23
N TYR A 73 11.58 -7.36 6.13
CA TYR A 73 11.29 -6.27 5.23
C TYR A 73 9.88 -6.34 4.62
N LYS A 74 9.39 -7.53 4.28
CA LYS A 74 8.03 -7.70 3.78
C LYS A 74 6.96 -7.20 4.77
N PHE A 75 7.16 -7.43 6.07
CA PHE A 75 6.24 -6.95 7.11
C PHE A 75 6.28 -5.43 7.26
N ILE A 76 7.47 -4.84 7.12
CA ILE A 76 7.63 -3.38 7.14
C ILE A 76 6.91 -2.76 5.93
N VAL A 77 7.01 -3.37 4.75
CA VAL A 77 6.26 -2.94 3.57
C VAL A 77 4.75 -3.02 3.82
N ALA A 78 4.25 -4.14 4.35
CA ALA A 78 2.82 -4.30 4.61
C ALA A 78 2.29 -3.28 5.62
N VAL A 79 2.95 -3.16 6.78
CA VAL A 79 2.50 -2.25 7.85
C VAL A 79 2.71 -0.80 7.44
N GLY A 80 3.89 -0.45 6.93
CA GLY A 80 4.22 0.92 6.56
C GLY A 80 3.35 1.44 5.43
N TYR A 81 3.16 0.65 4.38
CA TYR A 81 2.26 1.02 3.30
C TYR A 81 0.78 0.93 3.72
N GLY A 82 0.43 -0.01 4.60
CA GLY A 82 -0.92 -0.13 5.16
C GLY A 82 -1.31 1.12 5.95
N VAL A 83 -0.42 1.67 6.76
CA VAL A 83 -0.62 2.94 7.49
C VAL A 83 -0.76 4.11 6.52
N PHE A 84 0.10 4.19 5.51
CA PHE A 84 -0.01 5.18 4.44
C PHE A 84 -1.35 5.09 3.72
N TYR A 85 -1.75 3.89 3.31
CA TYR A 85 -3.02 3.63 2.63
C TYR A 85 -4.22 4.04 3.50
N ALA A 86 -4.23 3.64 4.78
CA ALA A 86 -5.27 4.02 5.73
C ALA A 86 -5.36 5.54 5.88
N PHE A 87 -4.22 6.23 6.03
CA PHE A 87 -4.20 7.68 6.13
C PHE A 87 -4.84 8.33 4.89
N VAL A 88 -4.38 7.96 3.69
CA VAL A 88 -4.88 8.59 2.44
C VAL A 88 -6.36 8.28 2.23
N VAL A 89 -6.80 7.03 2.41
CA VAL A 89 -8.19 6.65 2.16
C VAL A 89 -9.15 7.28 3.19
N CYS A 90 -8.72 7.45 4.45
CA CYS A 90 -9.55 8.08 5.48
C CYS A 90 -9.59 9.61 5.39
N THR A 91 -8.52 10.26 4.92
CA THR A 91 -8.43 11.74 4.91
C THR A 91 -8.75 12.37 3.57
N SER A 92 -8.66 11.62 2.46
CA SER A 92 -9.00 12.13 1.14
C SER A 92 -10.51 12.23 0.95
N GLU A 93 -10.99 13.34 0.42
CA GLU A 93 -12.37 13.49 -0.03
C GLU A 93 -12.66 12.67 -1.29
N SER A 94 -11.65 12.43 -2.11
CA SER A 94 -11.76 11.64 -3.32
C SER A 94 -11.91 10.15 -3.03
N ILE A 95 -12.94 9.53 -3.58
CA ILE A 95 -13.14 8.09 -3.50
C ILE A 95 -12.05 7.34 -4.29
N LEU A 96 -11.51 7.96 -5.34
CA LEU A 96 -10.41 7.38 -6.14
C LEU A 96 -9.13 7.11 -5.34
N SER A 97 -9.02 7.63 -4.11
CA SER A 97 -7.88 7.37 -3.23
C SER A 97 -7.65 5.87 -2.95
N PHE A 98 -8.66 5.01 -3.11
CA PHE A 98 -8.47 3.56 -3.01
C PHE A 98 -7.51 2.99 -4.06
N MET A 99 -7.30 3.67 -5.18
CA MET A 99 -6.38 3.23 -6.24
C MET A 99 -4.94 3.07 -5.77
N TYR A 100 -4.56 3.68 -4.64
CA TYR A 100 -3.24 3.45 -4.03
C TYR A 100 -3.01 2.00 -3.59
N ILE A 101 -4.05 1.14 -3.63
CA ILE A 101 -3.89 -0.30 -3.42
C ILE A 101 -3.09 -0.98 -4.54
N PHE A 102 -3.17 -0.50 -5.79
CA PHE A 102 -2.50 -1.15 -6.92
C PHE A 102 -0.97 -1.18 -6.81
N PRO A 103 -0.28 -0.09 -6.43
CA PRO A 103 1.16 -0.15 -6.16
C PRO A 103 1.49 -1.10 -5.00
N LEU A 104 0.66 -1.16 -3.94
CA LEU A 104 0.84 -2.12 -2.85
C LEU A 104 0.77 -3.55 -3.37
N THR A 105 -0.29 -3.91 -4.07
CA THR A 105 -0.45 -5.27 -4.61
C THR A 105 0.70 -5.66 -5.52
N SER A 106 1.18 -4.73 -6.34
CA SER A 106 2.35 -4.94 -7.20
C SER A 106 3.63 -5.24 -6.39
N MET A 107 3.81 -4.59 -5.24
CA MET A 107 4.94 -4.90 -4.34
C MET A 107 4.76 -6.24 -3.64
N LEU A 108 3.54 -6.61 -3.24
CA LEU A 108 3.26 -7.88 -2.55
C LEU A 108 3.57 -9.09 -3.42
N VAL A 109 3.26 -9.02 -4.72
CA VAL A 109 3.55 -10.09 -5.71
C VAL A 109 5.04 -10.43 -5.76
N LEU A 110 5.92 -9.46 -5.53
CA LEU A 110 7.38 -9.68 -5.57
C LEU A 110 7.86 -10.71 -4.53
N PHE A 111 7.14 -10.84 -3.41
CA PHE A 111 7.51 -11.75 -2.33
C PHE A 111 7.06 -13.21 -2.56
N LYS A 112 6.13 -13.46 -3.51
CA LYS A 112 5.61 -14.79 -3.84
C LYS A 112 5.14 -15.59 -2.62
N ASP A 113 4.54 -14.93 -1.65
CA ASP A 113 4.04 -15.52 -0.41
C ASP A 113 2.51 -15.37 -0.36
N ARG A 114 1.79 -16.46 -0.67
CA ARG A 114 0.32 -16.47 -0.75
C ARG A 114 -0.33 -16.10 0.59
N THR A 115 0.15 -16.66 1.69
CA THR A 115 -0.40 -16.37 3.02
C THR A 115 -0.25 -14.91 3.38
N TYR A 116 0.92 -14.35 3.11
CA TYR A 116 1.21 -12.94 3.32
C TYR A 116 0.30 -12.04 2.45
N MET A 117 0.09 -12.39 1.17
CA MET A 117 -0.79 -11.64 0.28
C MET A 117 -2.25 -11.66 0.76
N VAL A 118 -2.76 -12.80 1.23
CA VAL A 118 -4.12 -12.91 1.78
C VAL A 118 -4.27 -12.06 3.03
N GLN A 119 -3.31 -12.10 3.95
CA GLN A 119 -3.33 -11.28 5.17
C GLN A 119 -3.35 -9.77 4.84
N CYS A 120 -2.52 -9.33 3.89
CA CYS A 120 -2.53 -7.96 3.42
C CYS A 120 -3.86 -7.59 2.73
N GLY A 121 -4.44 -8.52 1.96
CA GLY A 121 -5.74 -8.35 1.32
C GLY A 121 -6.87 -8.13 2.32
N ILE A 122 -6.94 -8.96 3.34
CA ILE A 122 -7.91 -8.80 4.43
C ILE A 122 -7.71 -7.45 5.13
N GLY A 123 -6.45 -7.10 5.45
CA GLY A 123 -6.14 -5.83 6.11
C GLY A 123 -6.57 -4.61 5.30
N THR A 124 -6.27 -4.59 4.00
CA THR A 124 -6.67 -3.49 3.11
C THR A 124 -8.17 -3.42 2.89
N LEU A 125 -8.86 -4.56 2.83
CA LEU A 125 -10.32 -4.61 2.74
C LEU A 125 -10.97 -4.04 4.01
N VAL A 126 -10.48 -4.42 5.20
CA VAL A 126 -10.97 -3.87 6.47
C VAL A 126 -10.76 -2.36 6.54
N ILE A 127 -9.57 -1.86 6.16
CA ILE A 127 -9.29 -0.42 6.11
C ILE A 127 -10.28 0.30 5.17
N SER A 128 -10.52 -0.26 3.98
CA SER A 128 -11.42 0.32 2.99
C SER A 128 -12.86 0.36 3.45
N ILE A 129 -13.35 -0.71 4.08
CA ILE A 129 -14.71 -0.76 4.66
C ILE A 129 -14.83 0.26 5.79
N ALA A 130 -13.86 0.29 6.71
CA ALA A 130 -13.86 1.24 7.83
C ALA A 130 -13.87 2.70 7.33
N SER A 131 -13.07 3.02 6.31
CA SER A 131 -13.07 4.34 5.69
C SER A 131 -14.41 4.68 5.01
N SER A 132 -15.01 3.72 4.31
CA SER A 132 -16.32 3.92 3.65
C SER A 132 -17.41 4.19 4.68
N VAL A 133 -17.41 3.43 5.78
CA VAL A 133 -18.36 3.66 6.90
C VAL A 133 -18.13 5.03 7.54
N HIS A 134 -16.87 5.40 7.78
CA HIS A 134 -16.54 6.72 8.34
C HIS A 134 -17.03 7.86 7.44
N LYS A 135 -16.78 7.79 6.14
CA LYS A 135 -17.26 8.79 5.16
C LYS A 135 -18.78 8.84 5.08
N PHE A 136 -19.43 7.68 5.06
CA PHE A 136 -20.90 7.58 5.07
C PHE A 136 -21.50 8.26 6.29
N MET A 137 -20.96 8.04 7.48
CA MET A 137 -21.42 8.67 8.73
C MET A 137 -21.17 10.18 8.76
N ASN A 138 -20.15 10.68 8.04
CA ASN A 138 -19.83 12.10 7.92
C ASN A 138 -20.60 12.81 6.77
N GLY A 139 -21.67 12.21 6.28
CA GLY A 139 -22.58 12.85 5.33
C GLY A 139 -22.30 12.57 3.85
N MET A 140 -21.27 11.74 3.53
CA MET A 140 -21.02 11.26 2.17
C MET A 140 -21.87 10.02 1.86
N ASN A 141 -23.21 10.16 1.93
CA ASN A 141 -24.16 9.06 1.86
C ASN A 141 -25.09 9.11 0.63
N SER A 142 -24.76 9.91 -0.39
CA SER A 142 -25.51 9.93 -1.65
C SER A 142 -25.47 8.55 -2.34
N ALA A 143 -26.47 8.27 -3.18
CA ALA A 143 -26.54 7.02 -3.94
C ALA A 143 -25.27 6.79 -4.80
N SER A 144 -24.71 7.86 -5.36
CA SER A 144 -23.42 7.79 -6.09
C SER A 144 -22.28 7.34 -5.17
N ASN A 145 -22.14 7.94 -3.98
CA ASN A 145 -21.08 7.59 -3.04
C ASN A 145 -21.19 6.13 -2.57
N VAL A 146 -22.42 5.65 -2.30
CA VAL A 146 -22.64 4.24 -1.91
C VAL A 146 -22.24 3.28 -3.02
N ASN A 147 -22.56 3.62 -4.27
CA ASN A 147 -22.13 2.83 -5.43
C ASN A 147 -20.60 2.77 -5.54
N ASP A 148 -19.93 3.91 -5.32
CA ASP A 148 -18.47 3.99 -5.37
C ASP A 148 -17.81 3.18 -4.24
N TYR A 149 -18.38 3.14 -3.03
CA TYR A 149 -17.91 2.28 -1.93
C TYR A 149 -18.04 0.79 -2.28
N THR A 150 -19.14 0.41 -2.93
CA THR A 150 -19.35 -0.96 -3.40
C THR A 150 -18.35 -1.32 -4.49
N LEU A 151 -18.11 -0.41 -5.44
CA LEU A 151 -17.10 -0.58 -6.48
C LEU A 151 -15.69 -0.73 -5.89
N GLN A 152 -15.33 0.12 -4.92
CA GLN A 152 -14.06 0.04 -4.21
C GLN A 152 -13.85 -1.33 -3.56
N ALA A 153 -14.82 -1.82 -2.79
CA ALA A 153 -14.74 -3.13 -2.14
C ALA A 153 -14.63 -4.27 -3.16
N SER A 154 -15.43 -4.21 -4.23
CA SER A 154 -15.39 -5.21 -5.31
C SER A 154 -14.05 -5.24 -6.03
N CYS A 155 -13.47 -4.08 -6.35
CA CYS A 155 -12.15 -3.99 -6.98
C CYS A 155 -11.06 -4.59 -6.10
N ILE A 156 -11.08 -4.32 -4.79
CA ILE A 156 -10.10 -4.87 -3.84
C ILE A 156 -10.21 -6.40 -3.79
N ILE A 157 -11.43 -6.94 -3.66
CA ILE A 157 -11.66 -8.39 -3.64
C ILE A 157 -11.15 -9.02 -4.94
N LEU A 158 -11.51 -8.46 -6.09
CA LEU A 158 -11.07 -8.98 -7.40
C LEU A 158 -9.55 -8.95 -7.55
N CYS A 159 -8.89 -7.86 -7.15
CA CYS A 159 -7.42 -7.77 -7.18
C CYS A 159 -6.77 -8.92 -6.39
N TYR A 160 -7.24 -9.16 -5.17
CA TYR A 160 -6.65 -10.22 -4.34
C TYR A 160 -7.05 -11.62 -4.78
N CYS A 161 -8.27 -11.82 -5.30
CA CYS A 161 -8.65 -13.09 -5.92
C CYS A 161 -7.76 -13.43 -7.11
N LEU A 162 -7.50 -12.47 -8.01
CA LEU A 162 -6.61 -12.65 -9.14
C LEU A 162 -5.17 -12.96 -8.71
N LEU A 163 -4.67 -12.27 -7.69
CA LEU A 163 -3.34 -12.54 -7.14
C LEU A 163 -3.24 -13.93 -6.52
N TYR A 164 -4.29 -14.37 -5.83
CA TYR A 164 -4.34 -15.70 -5.20
C TYR A 164 -4.41 -16.82 -6.23
N THR A 165 -5.14 -16.63 -7.32
CA THR A 165 -5.33 -17.62 -8.40
C THR A 165 -4.19 -17.65 -9.40
N SER A 166 -3.27 -16.66 -9.39
CA SER A 166 -2.07 -16.69 -10.23
C SER A 166 -1.25 -17.95 -9.96
N PRO A 167 -0.91 -18.75 -11.00
CA PRO A 167 -0.12 -19.95 -10.82
C PRO A 167 1.22 -19.61 -10.16
N SER A 168 1.53 -20.31 -9.07
CA SER A 168 2.83 -20.20 -8.43
C SER A 168 3.87 -20.84 -9.37
N PRO A 169 5.05 -20.20 -9.57
CA PRO A 169 6.12 -20.85 -10.34
C PRO A 169 6.67 -22.13 -9.70
N ARG A 170 6.10 -22.57 -8.59
CA ARG A 170 6.44 -23.81 -7.88
C ARG A 170 5.40 -24.92 -8.06
N ASP A 171 4.29 -24.62 -8.70
CA ASP A 171 3.33 -25.66 -9.08
C ASP A 171 3.83 -26.26 -10.38
N PRO A 172 4.16 -27.57 -10.42
CA PRO A 172 4.63 -28.24 -11.61
C PRO A 172 3.55 -28.31 -12.68
#